data_0ac1a44e6726582ea17687791f16fa5d
#
_entry.id   0ac1a44e6726582ea17687791f16fa5d
#
_cell.length_a   1.000
_cell.length_b   1.000
_cell.length_c   1.000
_cell.angle_alpha   90.00
_cell.angle_beta   90.00
_cell.angle_gamma   90.00
#
_symmetry.space_group_name_H-M   'P 1'
#
loop_
_entity.id
_entity.type
_entity.pdbx_description
1 polymer ?
#
loop_
_entity_poly.entity_id
_entity_poly.type
_entity_poly.pdbx_seq_one_letter_code
_entity_poly.pdbx_strand_id
1 'polypeptide(L)'
;MKPQRGTQISAKCFVLLVLLCGCTDFATAQSAAVNVRLVTDEAEAVLSLLAKRKANEPVTETDWQRVFQSEGYVRLKQRETSMQRSFEDADFKTFVRADQLAARQPALEETFARWRNADITGAARLALAYLPKDAIIRAKIYPVIKPRENSFVFDVSGDPAIFLYLDPAMSREKFENHLAHELHHIGYGSTCPRKNTLDQINQHRANARTVIKWIGAFGEGFAMLAAAGGPFIHPHAVSSPEDRARWDKDVANFDNDLIKLDVFFNDIMDGKLTEDEIDKTAFSFFGTQGPWYTVGWKMAVLIENSYGRDKLIECMCDQRLLLPTYNQAVSKHNRNRDKPLPWWSNPWVR
;
A
#
# COMPACT_ATOMS: atom_id res chain seq x y z
N MET A 1 -25.00 78.30 35.55
CA MET A 1 -23.58 77.95 35.51
C MET A 1 -23.42 76.47 35.95
N LYS A 2 -23.13 75.55 35.07
CA LYS A 2 -23.07 74.12 35.32
C LYS A 2 -21.63 73.72 35.62
N PRO A 3 -21.37 72.76 36.53
CA PRO A 3 -20.09 72.11 36.64
C PRO A 3 -20.08 70.82 35.80
N GLN A 4 -18.94 70.57 35.15
CA GLN A 4 -18.61 69.40 34.37
C GLN A 4 -18.40 68.18 35.29
N ARG A 5 -18.98 67.05 34.88
CA ARG A 5 -18.67 65.73 35.46
C ARG A 5 -17.60 65.06 34.65
N GLY A 6 -16.49 64.70 35.31
CA GLY A 6 -15.47 63.87 34.77
C GLY A 6 -15.87 62.40 34.67
N THR A 7 -15.58 61.78 33.54
CA THR A 7 -15.80 60.36 33.29
C THR A 7 -14.54 59.60 33.69
N GLN A 8 -14.68 58.71 34.68
CA GLN A 8 -13.67 57.67 35.04
C GLN A 8 -13.70 56.56 33.97
N ILE A 9 -12.57 56.31 33.35
CA ILE A 9 -12.35 55.17 32.46
C ILE A 9 -11.81 54.04 33.35
N SER A 10 -12.65 53.01 33.55
CA SER A 10 -12.27 51.78 34.22
C SER A 10 -11.52 50.86 33.22
N ALA A 11 -10.22 50.66 33.44
CA ALA A 11 -9.43 49.67 32.71
C ALA A 11 -9.77 48.26 33.18
N LYS A 12 -10.51 47.51 32.34
CA LYS A 12 -10.66 46.05 32.52
C LYS A 12 -9.48 45.37 31.85
N CYS A 13 -8.58 44.83 32.67
CA CYS A 13 -7.57 43.87 32.24
C CYS A 13 -8.26 42.61 31.73
N PHE A 14 -8.20 42.36 30.45
CA PHE A 14 -8.52 41.05 29.86
C PHE A 14 -7.27 40.19 29.95
N VAL A 15 -7.27 39.23 30.87
CA VAL A 15 -6.27 38.18 30.93
C VAL A 15 -6.62 37.19 29.82
N LEU A 16 -5.86 37.24 28.72
CA LEU A 16 -5.91 36.23 27.64
C LEU A 16 -5.16 34.97 28.12
N LEU A 17 -5.90 34.01 28.64
CA LEU A 17 -5.37 32.67 28.95
C LEU A 17 -5.19 31.93 27.62
N VAL A 18 -3.98 31.94 27.06
CA VAL A 18 -3.62 31.09 25.92
C VAL A 18 -3.51 29.66 26.44
N LEU A 19 -4.51 28.85 26.14
CA LEU A 19 -4.47 27.39 26.29
C LEU A 19 -3.51 26.82 25.23
N LEU A 20 -2.22 26.77 25.57
CA LEU A 20 -1.21 25.97 24.90
C LEU A 20 -1.20 24.59 25.54
N CYS A 21 -2.19 23.76 25.25
CA CYS A 21 -2.13 22.34 25.58
C CYS A 21 -2.90 21.55 24.49
N GLY A 22 -2.20 20.77 23.72
CA GLY A 22 -2.82 19.77 22.87
C GLY A 22 -2.08 19.33 21.60
N CYS A 23 -0.97 19.97 21.22
CA CYS A 23 -0.28 19.59 19.99
C CYS A 23 0.89 18.59 20.16
N THR A 24 1.35 18.34 21.38
CA THR A 24 2.53 17.49 21.62
C THR A 24 2.18 16.00 21.72
N ASP A 25 0.98 15.66 22.17
CA ASP A 25 0.59 14.25 22.39
C ASP A 25 0.25 13.53 21.07
N PHE A 26 -0.26 14.24 20.07
CA PHE A 26 -0.55 13.65 18.75
C PHE A 26 0.71 13.28 17.98
N ALA A 27 1.73 14.12 18.03
CA ALA A 27 3.00 13.88 17.33
C ALA A 27 3.79 12.73 17.95
N THR A 28 3.77 12.59 19.28
CA THR A 28 4.46 11.51 20.00
C THR A 28 3.77 10.17 19.86
N ALA A 29 2.43 10.11 19.89
CA ALA A 29 1.66 8.88 19.66
C ALA A 29 1.83 8.36 18.22
N GLN A 30 1.86 9.25 17.24
CA GLN A 30 2.05 8.89 15.84
C GLN A 30 3.51 8.45 15.55
N SER A 31 4.49 8.97 16.27
CA SER A 31 5.88 8.52 16.20
C SER A 31 6.06 7.09 16.73
N ALA A 32 5.31 6.69 17.75
CA ALA A 32 5.35 5.33 18.29
C ALA A 32 4.67 4.28 17.39
N ALA A 33 3.74 4.71 16.54
CA ALA A 33 3.01 3.82 15.61
C ALA A 33 3.79 3.50 14.32
N VAL A 34 4.88 4.22 14.02
CA VAL A 34 5.69 4.04 12.81
C VAL A 34 7.12 3.70 13.18
N ASN A 35 7.56 2.52 12.77
CA ASN A 35 8.95 2.08 12.86
C ASN A 35 9.37 1.52 11.50
N VAL A 36 9.72 2.41 10.59
CA VAL A 36 10.16 2.07 9.23
C VAL A 36 11.61 2.46 9.02
N ARG A 37 12.39 1.58 8.39
CA ARG A 37 13.82 1.79 8.15
C ARG A 37 14.19 1.47 6.72
N LEU A 38 14.87 2.40 6.04
CA LEU A 38 15.50 2.15 4.76
C LEU A 38 16.83 1.43 4.98
N VAL A 39 17.02 0.29 4.35
CA VAL A 39 18.23 -0.55 4.42
C VAL A 39 18.82 -0.61 3.03
N THR A 40 19.97 0.01 2.82
CA THR A 40 20.55 0.29 1.51
C THR A 40 21.80 -0.49 1.20
N ASP A 41 22.22 -1.36 2.09
CA ASP A 41 23.52 -2.03 2.09
C ASP A 41 23.77 -2.91 0.85
N GLU A 42 22.72 -3.60 0.35
CA GLU A 42 22.83 -4.39 -0.89
C GLU A 42 23.04 -3.49 -2.10
N ALA A 43 22.18 -2.47 -2.29
CA ALA A 43 22.30 -1.56 -3.43
C ALA A 43 23.64 -0.80 -3.42
N GLU A 44 24.08 -0.33 -2.24
CA GLU A 44 25.39 0.33 -2.07
C GLU A 44 26.54 -0.60 -2.46
N ALA A 45 26.50 -1.86 -2.01
CA ALA A 45 27.53 -2.83 -2.32
C ALA A 45 27.57 -3.15 -3.84
N VAL A 46 26.42 -3.35 -4.48
CA VAL A 46 26.34 -3.60 -5.94
C VAL A 46 26.81 -2.39 -6.72
N LEU A 47 26.37 -1.17 -6.38
CA LEU A 47 26.82 0.06 -7.04
C LEU A 47 28.34 0.26 -6.90
N SER A 48 28.92 -0.09 -5.75
CA SER A 48 30.37 -0.07 -5.53
C SER A 48 31.13 -1.03 -6.48
N LEU A 49 30.57 -2.25 -6.72
CA LEU A 49 31.14 -3.19 -7.71
C LEU A 49 31.09 -2.63 -9.12
N LEU A 50 29.97 -2.01 -9.50
CA LEU A 50 29.82 -1.40 -10.82
C LEU A 50 30.81 -0.23 -11.00
N ALA A 51 31.01 0.59 -9.96
CA ALA A 51 31.96 1.70 -9.98
C ALA A 51 33.42 1.21 -10.19
N LYS A 52 33.84 0.16 -9.48
CA LYS A 52 35.17 -0.47 -9.67
C LYS A 52 35.34 -0.98 -11.09
N ARG A 53 34.33 -1.67 -11.64
CA ARG A 53 34.39 -2.15 -13.04
C ARG A 53 34.56 -1.00 -14.03
N LYS A 54 33.82 0.09 -13.84
CA LYS A 54 33.90 1.30 -14.69
C LYS A 54 35.30 1.94 -14.61
N ALA A 55 35.92 1.91 -13.43
CA ALA A 55 37.31 2.42 -13.22
C ALA A 55 38.37 1.43 -13.67
N ASN A 56 38.02 0.25 -14.21
CA ASN A 56 38.92 -0.86 -14.50
C ASN A 56 39.71 -1.33 -13.25
N GLU A 57 39.17 -1.16 -12.07
CA GLU A 57 39.74 -1.66 -10.83
C GLU A 57 39.37 -3.14 -10.61
N PRO A 58 40.25 -3.93 -9.96
CA PRO A 58 39.95 -5.32 -9.68
C PRO A 58 38.80 -5.44 -8.66
N VAL A 59 37.80 -6.25 -8.99
CA VAL A 59 36.76 -6.67 -8.04
C VAL A 59 37.26 -7.91 -7.29
N THR A 60 37.44 -7.77 -5.99
CA THR A 60 37.99 -8.81 -5.11
C THR A 60 36.89 -9.70 -4.51
N GLU A 61 37.28 -10.83 -3.93
CA GLU A 61 36.32 -11.67 -3.19
C GLU A 61 35.74 -10.94 -1.96
N THR A 62 36.51 -10.08 -1.32
CA THR A 62 36.02 -9.23 -0.23
C THR A 62 34.90 -8.30 -0.68
N ASP A 63 34.96 -7.76 -1.88
CA ASP A 63 33.88 -6.93 -2.45
C ASP A 63 32.62 -7.76 -2.64
N TRP A 64 32.71 -9.01 -3.11
CA TRP A 64 31.58 -9.91 -3.23
C TRP A 64 31.01 -10.31 -1.87
N GLN A 65 31.87 -10.59 -0.89
CA GLN A 65 31.40 -10.90 0.47
C GLN A 65 30.60 -9.75 1.07
N ARG A 66 30.96 -8.50 0.77
CA ARG A 66 30.19 -7.34 1.21
C ARG A 66 28.77 -7.35 0.66
N VAL A 67 28.56 -7.77 -0.60
CA VAL A 67 27.23 -7.95 -1.17
C VAL A 67 26.49 -9.09 -0.47
N PHE A 68 27.10 -10.28 -0.42
CA PHE A 68 26.46 -11.50 0.08
C PHE A 68 26.16 -11.49 1.58
N GLN A 69 26.86 -10.67 2.35
CA GLN A 69 26.63 -10.47 3.77
C GLN A 69 25.72 -9.27 4.09
N SER A 70 25.35 -8.47 3.07
CA SER A 70 24.40 -7.37 3.27
C SER A 70 23.05 -7.89 3.74
N GLU A 71 22.37 -7.14 4.63
CA GLU A 71 21.06 -7.52 5.15
C GLU A 71 20.05 -7.69 4.00
N GLY A 72 20.08 -6.76 3.03
CA GLY A 72 19.20 -6.80 1.85
C GLY A 72 19.37 -8.07 1.03
N TYR A 73 20.62 -8.48 0.74
CA TYR A 73 20.87 -9.70 -0.03
C TYR A 73 20.47 -10.97 0.73
N VAL A 74 20.83 -11.06 2.00
CA VAL A 74 20.48 -12.23 2.85
C VAL A 74 18.96 -12.41 2.91
N ARG A 75 18.23 -11.33 3.16
CA ARG A 75 16.77 -11.35 3.21
C ARG A 75 16.13 -11.66 1.86
N LEU A 76 16.69 -11.15 0.76
CA LEU A 76 16.26 -11.50 -0.59
C LEU A 76 16.42 -13.00 -0.86
N LYS A 77 17.57 -13.58 -0.50
CA LYS A 77 17.83 -15.02 -0.64
C LYS A 77 16.84 -15.87 0.18
N GLN A 78 16.56 -15.47 1.43
CA GLN A 78 15.54 -16.12 2.26
C GLN A 78 14.15 -16.12 1.58
N ARG A 79 13.75 -15.00 1.00
CA ARG A 79 12.48 -14.88 0.28
C ARG A 79 12.44 -15.78 -0.94
N GLU A 80 13.48 -15.80 -1.78
CA GLU A 80 13.51 -16.66 -2.97
C GLU A 80 13.45 -18.14 -2.57
N THR A 81 14.17 -18.55 -1.49
CA THR A 81 14.10 -19.89 -0.93
C THR A 81 12.69 -20.24 -0.45
N SER A 82 12.00 -19.33 0.24
CA SER A 82 10.61 -19.56 0.70
C SER A 82 9.62 -19.78 -0.45
N MET A 83 9.95 -19.25 -1.63
CA MET A 83 9.18 -19.43 -2.87
C MET A 83 9.66 -20.61 -3.72
N GLN A 84 10.54 -21.47 -3.16
CA GLN A 84 11.16 -22.61 -3.87
C GLN A 84 11.85 -22.21 -5.17
N ARG A 85 12.49 -21.03 -5.18
CA ARG A 85 13.23 -20.52 -6.34
C ARG A 85 14.71 -20.58 -6.09
N SER A 86 15.46 -21.00 -7.10
CA SER A 86 16.92 -20.92 -7.08
C SER A 86 17.38 -19.46 -7.07
N PHE A 87 18.30 -19.15 -6.16
CA PHE A 87 18.96 -17.85 -6.04
C PHE A 87 20.41 -18.06 -5.58
N GLU A 88 21.28 -18.35 -6.55
CA GLU A 88 22.66 -18.73 -6.29
C GLU A 88 23.59 -17.51 -6.40
N ASP A 89 24.60 -17.48 -5.53
CA ASP A 89 25.61 -16.40 -5.52
C ASP A 89 26.38 -16.32 -6.86
N ALA A 90 26.59 -17.47 -7.53
CA ALA A 90 27.23 -17.52 -8.84
C ALA A 90 26.39 -16.85 -9.94
N ASP A 91 25.08 -17.08 -9.92
CA ASP A 91 24.15 -16.46 -10.87
C ASP A 91 24.06 -14.96 -10.64
N PHE A 92 24.05 -14.55 -9.37
CA PHE A 92 24.06 -13.14 -9.01
C PHE A 92 25.37 -12.45 -9.43
N LYS A 93 26.54 -13.10 -9.24
CA LYS A 93 27.82 -12.62 -9.78
C LYS A 93 27.76 -12.42 -11.30
N THR A 94 27.15 -13.37 -12.01
CA THR A 94 26.98 -13.28 -13.47
C THR A 94 26.11 -12.10 -13.87
N PHE A 95 24.98 -11.90 -13.18
CA PHE A 95 24.11 -10.75 -13.39
C PHE A 95 24.83 -9.41 -13.16
N VAL A 96 25.56 -9.25 -12.05
CA VAL A 96 26.28 -7.99 -11.74
C VAL A 96 27.43 -7.75 -12.70
N ARG A 97 28.02 -8.80 -13.27
CA ARG A 97 29.07 -8.70 -14.29
C ARG A 97 28.56 -8.42 -15.70
N ALA A 98 27.27 -8.47 -15.94
CA ALA A 98 26.72 -8.23 -17.27
C ALA A 98 26.94 -6.76 -17.71
N ASP A 99 27.33 -6.54 -18.96
CA ASP A 99 27.54 -5.20 -19.52
C ASP A 99 26.25 -4.37 -19.55
N GLN A 100 25.10 -5.04 -19.69
CA GLN A 100 23.79 -4.40 -19.63
C GLN A 100 23.56 -3.71 -18.28
N LEU A 101 23.94 -4.33 -17.15
CA LEU A 101 23.82 -3.70 -15.84
C LEU A 101 24.84 -2.58 -15.68
N ALA A 102 26.08 -2.77 -16.14
CA ALA A 102 27.11 -1.73 -16.11
C ALA A 102 26.68 -0.48 -16.89
N ALA A 103 26.05 -0.64 -18.04
CA ALA A 103 25.52 0.48 -18.83
C ALA A 103 24.43 1.28 -18.09
N ARG A 104 23.70 0.65 -17.16
CA ARG A 104 22.65 1.28 -16.35
C ARG A 104 23.18 1.98 -15.09
N GLN A 105 24.44 1.80 -14.73
CA GLN A 105 25.03 2.30 -13.48
C GLN A 105 24.70 3.79 -13.22
N PRO A 106 24.91 4.75 -14.14
CA PRO A 106 24.64 6.16 -13.85
C PRO A 106 23.19 6.42 -13.47
N ALA A 107 22.24 5.77 -14.16
CA ALA A 107 20.83 5.91 -13.89
C ALA A 107 20.43 5.25 -12.56
N LEU A 108 21.04 4.11 -12.20
CA LEU A 108 20.84 3.46 -10.90
C LEU A 108 21.39 4.32 -9.76
N GLU A 109 22.58 4.91 -9.89
CA GLU A 109 23.16 5.82 -8.89
C GLU A 109 22.28 7.05 -8.65
N GLU A 110 21.80 7.67 -9.72
CA GLU A 110 20.89 8.83 -9.63
C GLU A 110 19.58 8.46 -8.94
N THR A 111 18.98 7.33 -9.30
CA THR A 111 17.75 6.84 -8.68
C THR A 111 17.96 6.51 -7.21
N PHE A 112 19.05 5.83 -6.89
CA PHE A 112 19.41 5.51 -5.51
C PHE A 112 19.58 6.77 -4.66
N ALA A 113 20.25 7.79 -5.18
CA ALA A 113 20.40 9.07 -4.50
C ALA A 113 19.04 9.76 -4.25
N ARG A 114 18.12 9.69 -5.20
CA ARG A 114 16.74 10.20 -5.03
C ARG A 114 15.98 9.45 -3.94
N TRP A 115 16.03 8.12 -3.94
CA TRP A 115 15.27 7.28 -3.00
C TRP A 115 15.83 7.36 -1.56
N ARG A 116 17.14 7.55 -1.38
CA ARG A 116 17.73 7.80 -0.05
C ARG A 116 17.18 9.05 0.65
N ASN A 117 16.70 10.02 -0.11
CA ASN A 117 16.15 11.29 0.38
C ASN A 117 14.60 11.29 0.37
N ALA A 118 13.96 10.14 0.19
CA ALA A 118 12.51 10.02 0.18
C ALA A 118 11.90 10.20 1.58
N ASP A 119 10.68 10.76 1.64
CA ASP A 119 9.92 10.89 2.88
C ASP A 119 9.19 9.58 3.21
N ILE A 120 9.94 8.59 3.69
CA ILE A 120 9.38 7.29 4.12
C ILE A 120 8.43 7.44 5.32
N THR A 121 8.64 8.45 6.16
CA THR A 121 7.74 8.74 7.29
C THR A 121 6.42 9.33 6.80
N GLY A 122 6.47 10.21 5.79
CA GLY A 122 5.28 10.74 5.12
C GLY A 122 4.47 9.62 4.45
N ALA A 123 5.14 8.71 3.73
CA ALA A 123 4.49 7.54 3.14
C ALA A 123 3.79 6.67 4.20
N ALA A 124 4.44 6.41 5.34
CA ALA A 124 3.84 5.66 6.44
C ALA A 124 2.62 6.39 7.06
N ARG A 125 2.66 7.72 7.14
CA ARG A 125 1.51 8.53 7.63
C ARG A 125 0.32 8.44 6.69
N LEU A 126 0.53 8.44 5.37
CA LEU A 126 -0.55 8.21 4.39
C LEU A 126 -1.20 6.85 4.61
N ALA A 127 -0.40 5.78 4.77
CA ALA A 127 -0.89 4.45 5.08
C ALA A 127 -1.69 4.42 6.40
N LEU A 128 -1.14 4.97 7.50
CA LEU A 128 -1.80 5.01 8.81
C LEU A 128 -3.14 5.75 8.80
N ALA A 129 -3.30 6.76 7.96
CA ALA A 129 -4.54 7.52 7.87
C ALA A 129 -5.75 6.66 7.44
N TYR A 130 -5.50 5.48 6.88
CA TYR A 130 -6.50 4.51 6.42
C TYR A 130 -6.44 3.18 7.18
N LEU A 131 -5.90 3.19 8.38
CA LEU A 131 -5.81 2.03 9.27
C LEU A 131 -6.49 2.33 10.61
N PRO A 132 -6.84 1.30 11.41
CA PRO A 132 -7.32 1.51 12.77
C PRO A 132 -6.36 2.37 13.60
N LYS A 133 -6.90 3.13 14.56
CA LYS A 133 -6.12 4.07 15.39
C LYS A 133 -5.00 3.41 16.20
N ASP A 134 -5.11 2.12 16.45
CA ASP A 134 -4.14 1.29 17.16
C ASP A 134 -3.20 0.52 16.21
N ALA A 135 -3.24 0.80 14.90
CA ALA A 135 -2.36 0.18 13.94
C ALA A 135 -0.89 0.60 14.16
N ILE A 136 -0.01 -0.37 13.98
CA ILE A 136 1.44 -0.17 14.05
C ILE A 136 2.05 -0.62 12.74
N ILE A 137 2.83 0.26 12.12
CA ILE A 137 3.59 -0.07 10.92
C ILE A 137 5.05 -0.28 11.31
N ARG A 138 5.53 -1.51 11.16
CA ARG A 138 6.94 -1.86 11.29
C ARG A 138 7.40 -2.50 10.01
N ALA A 139 8.45 -1.94 9.39
CA ALA A 139 8.97 -2.51 8.15
C ALA A 139 10.42 -2.10 7.91
N LYS A 140 11.16 -3.00 7.27
CA LYS A 140 12.44 -2.70 6.64
C LYS A 140 12.23 -2.58 5.14
N ILE A 141 12.75 -1.52 4.56
CA ILE A 141 12.60 -1.20 3.13
C ILE A 141 13.94 -1.42 2.48
N TYR A 142 14.00 -2.29 1.50
CA TYR A 142 15.20 -2.66 0.78
C TYR A 142 15.08 -2.22 -0.68
N PRO A 143 15.67 -1.08 -1.07
CA PRO A 143 15.99 -0.84 -2.48
C PRO A 143 17.02 -1.89 -2.92
N VAL A 144 16.73 -2.67 -3.96
CA VAL A 144 17.60 -3.76 -4.38
C VAL A 144 17.87 -3.73 -5.88
N ILE A 145 19.08 -4.14 -6.25
CA ILE A 145 19.51 -4.35 -7.63
C ILE A 145 19.57 -5.86 -7.88
N LYS A 146 18.58 -6.39 -8.58
CA LYS A 146 18.41 -7.84 -8.77
C LYS A 146 17.97 -8.20 -10.20
N PRO A 147 18.11 -9.47 -10.63
CA PRO A 147 17.77 -9.87 -11.99
C PRO A 147 16.31 -9.67 -12.39
N ARG A 148 15.38 -9.86 -11.44
CA ARG A 148 13.94 -9.70 -11.70
C ARG A 148 13.48 -8.30 -11.33
N GLU A 149 12.85 -7.61 -12.28
CA GLU A 149 12.36 -6.24 -12.14
C GLU A 149 10.98 -6.19 -11.45
N ASN A 150 10.85 -6.80 -10.27
CA ASN A 150 9.62 -6.80 -9.48
C ASN A 150 9.88 -6.38 -8.03
N SER A 151 8.88 -5.73 -7.45
CA SER A 151 8.81 -5.37 -6.03
C SER A 151 7.84 -6.29 -5.31
N PHE A 152 7.98 -6.47 -3.99
CA PHE A 152 7.13 -7.35 -3.21
C PHE A 152 7.32 -7.13 -1.70
N VAL A 153 6.33 -7.56 -0.93
CA VAL A 153 6.41 -7.66 0.53
C VAL A 153 6.78 -9.10 0.93
N PHE A 154 7.51 -9.24 2.02
CA PHE A 154 7.94 -10.52 2.56
C PHE A 154 7.84 -10.53 4.08
N ASP A 155 7.49 -11.69 4.67
CA ASP A 155 7.50 -11.98 6.10
C ASP A 155 6.67 -10.99 6.94
N VAL A 156 5.45 -10.68 6.47
CA VAL A 156 4.56 -9.66 7.06
C VAL A 156 4.28 -9.91 8.54
N SER A 157 4.23 -11.18 8.97
CA SER A 157 3.91 -11.56 10.34
C SER A 157 5.12 -11.64 11.29
N GLY A 158 6.33 -11.74 10.75
CA GLY A 158 7.56 -11.88 11.52
C GLY A 158 8.39 -10.60 11.56
N ASP A 159 9.22 -10.39 10.55
CA ASP A 159 10.05 -9.21 10.34
C ASP A 159 9.71 -8.58 8.97
N PRO A 160 8.67 -7.73 8.91
CA PRO A 160 8.14 -7.23 7.64
C PRO A 160 9.19 -6.52 6.78
N ALA A 161 9.31 -6.97 5.54
CA ALA A 161 10.28 -6.47 4.57
C ALA A 161 9.57 -6.07 3.28
N ILE A 162 9.89 -4.88 2.75
CA ILE A 162 9.47 -4.39 1.45
C ILE A 162 10.70 -4.36 0.55
N PHE A 163 10.72 -5.18 -0.50
CA PHE A 163 11.76 -5.17 -1.51
C PHE A 163 11.30 -4.36 -2.71
N LEU A 164 12.01 -3.28 -3.00
CA LEU A 164 11.74 -2.42 -4.13
C LEU A 164 12.88 -2.53 -5.13
N TYR A 165 12.56 -3.05 -6.31
CA TYR A 165 13.49 -3.04 -7.43
C TYR A 165 13.91 -1.60 -7.73
N LEU A 166 15.22 -1.34 -7.78
CA LEU A 166 15.76 -0.01 -8.06
C LEU A 166 15.55 0.33 -9.54
N ASP A 167 14.35 0.88 -9.83
CA ASP A 167 13.93 1.21 -11.19
C ASP A 167 14.33 2.65 -11.56
N PRO A 168 15.21 2.84 -12.56
CA PRO A 168 15.59 4.17 -13.04
C PRO A 168 14.44 5.04 -13.54
N ALA A 169 13.34 4.43 -13.99
CA ALA A 169 12.17 5.14 -14.46
C ALA A 169 11.28 5.65 -13.31
N MET A 170 11.49 5.19 -12.07
CA MET A 170 10.66 5.55 -10.93
C MET A 170 11.15 6.84 -10.26
N SER A 171 10.31 7.89 -10.25
CA SER A 171 10.58 9.13 -9.54
C SER A 171 10.55 8.91 -8.00
N ARG A 172 11.04 9.90 -7.22
CA ARG A 172 10.96 9.86 -5.77
C ARG A 172 9.50 9.85 -5.29
N GLU A 173 8.67 10.66 -5.86
CA GLU A 173 7.25 10.78 -5.52
C GLU A 173 6.49 9.47 -5.82
N LYS A 174 6.83 8.82 -6.93
CA LYS A 174 6.26 7.49 -7.26
C LYS A 174 6.75 6.40 -6.30
N PHE A 175 8.02 6.46 -5.90
CA PHE A 175 8.57 5.57 -4.87
C PHE A 175 7.85 5.76 -3.53
N GLU A 176 7.65 6.99 -3.07
CA GLU A 176 6.92 7.32 -1.83
C GLU A 176 5.46 6.84 -1.88
N ASN A 177 4.79 7.03 -3.02
CA ASN A 177 3.43 6.54 -3.24
C ASN A 177 3.35 5.01 -3.21
N HIS A 178 4.25 4.33 -3.92
CA HIS A 178 4.35 2.86 -3.91
C HIS A 178 4.63 2.36 -2.48
N LEU A 179 5.54 3.02 -1.77
CA LEU A 179 5.85 2.68 -0.39
C LEU A 179 4.64 2.85 0.54
N ALA A 180 3.85 3.91 0.39
CA ALA A 180 2.62 4.10 1.17
C ALA A 180 1.62 2.95 0.93
N HIS A 181 1.50 2.47 -0.32
CA HIS A 181 0.68 1.31 -0.68
C HIS A 181 1.14 0.05 0.06
N GLU A 182 2.42 -0.30 -0.01
CA GLU A 182 2.96 -1.50 0.64
C GLU A 182 2.90 -1.41 2.18
N LEU A 183 3.16 -0.24 2.74
CA LEU A 183 3.05 0.00 4.18
C LEU A 183 1.60 -0.11 4.68
N HIS A 184 0.61 0.22 3.83
CA HIS A 184 -0.79 -0.01 4.16
C HIS A 184 -1.10 -1.51 4.31
N HIS A 185 -0.60 -2.37 3.41
CA HIS A 185 -0.75 -3.82 3.54
C HIS A 185 -0.11 -4.36 4.81
N ILE A 186 1.08 -3.88 5.18
CA ILE A 186 1.75 -4.29 6.42
C ILE A 186 0.93 -3.86 7.64
N GLY A 187 0.49 -2.61 7.70
CA GLY A 187 -0.33 -2.11 8.80
C GLY A 187 -1.68 -2.80 8.90
N TYR A 188 -2.32 -3.13 7.77
CA TYR A 188 -3.51 -3.96 7.70
C TYR A 188 -3.25 -5.35 8.31
N GLY A 189 -2.21 -6.05 7.85
CA GLY A 189 -1.88 -7.39 8.32
C GLY A 189 -1.55 -7.46 9.82
N SER A 190 -1.02 -6.38 10.40
CA SER A 190 -0.72 -6.30 11.84
C SER A 190 -1.95 -6.02 12.71
N THR A 191 -3.06 -5.54 12.13
CA THR A 191 -4.19 -5.01 12.92
C THR A 191 -5.53 -5.62 12.52
N CYS A 192 -5.72 -5.98 11.26
CA CYS A 192 -6.97 -6.50 10.69
C CYS A 192 -6.76 -7.87 10.00
N PRO A 193 -7.75 -8.74 9.99
CA PRO A 193 -8.92 -8.72 10.85
C PRO A 193 -8.58 -9.10 12.30
N ARG A 194 -9.41 -8.65 13.26
CA ARG A 194 -9.20 -8.99 14.68
C ARG A 194 -9.62 -10.42 14.99
N LYS A 195 -9.10 -10.99 16.07
CA LYS A 195 -9.36 -12.40 16.46
C LYS A 195 -10.84 -12.78 16.46
N ASN A 196 -11.69 -11.99 17.15
CA ASN A 196 -13.14 -12.25 17.21
C ASN A 196 -13.82 -12.15 15.84
N THR A 197 -13.37 -11.31 14.94
CA THR A 197 -13.83 -11.26 13.54
C THR A 197 -13.47 -12.55 12.83
N LEU A 198 -12.22 -13.04 12.97
CA LEU A 198 -11.79 -14.33 12.41
C LEU A 198 -12.59 -15.50 12.97
N ASP A 199 -12.83 -15.53 14.29
CA ASP A 199 -13.64 -16.57 14.94
C ASP A 199 -15.06 -16.62 14.37
N GLN A 200 -15.67 -15.45 14.11
CA GLN A 200 -16.98 -15.37 13.48
C GLN A 200 -16.95 -15.80 12.01
N ILE A 201 -15.93 -15.39 11.25
CA ILE A 201 -15.75 -15.82 9.85
C ILE A 201 -15.62 -17.34 9.78
N ASN A 202 -14.89 -17.95 10.70
CA ASN A 202 -14.70 -19.40 10.75
C ASN A 202 -15.99 -20.22 11.01
N GLN A 203 -17.05 -19.59 11.52
CA GLN A 203 -18.36 -20.21 11.70
C GLN A 203 -19.19 -20.30 10.41
N HIS A 204 -18.80 -19.59 9.36
CA HIS A 204 -19.48 -19.67 8.07
C HIS A 204 -19.16 -21.00 7.32
N ARG A 205 -20.03 -21.36 6.37
CA ARG A 205 -19.79 -22.49 5.45
C ARG A 205 -18.51 -22.28 4.64
N ALA A 206 -17.90 -23.36 4.15
CA ALA A 206 -16.63 -23.31 3.43
C ALA A 206 -16.65 -22.31 2.25
N ASN A 207 -17.67 -22.39 1.37
CA ASN A 207 -17.80 -21.49 0.22
C ASN A 207 -17.89 -20.02 0.64
N ALA A 208 -18.65 -19.75 1.71
CA ALA A 208 -18.75 -18.38 2.26
C ALA A 208 -17.40 -17.87 2.79
N ARG A 209 -16.63 -18.71 3.50
CA ARG A 209 -15.28 -18.35 3.92
C ARG A 209 -14.35 -18.05 2.74
N THR A 210 -14.46 -18.84 1.68
CA THR A 210 -13.70 -18.60 0.44
C THR A 210 -14.05 -17.26 -0.20
N VAL A 211 -15.34 -16.92 -0.28
CA VAL A 211 -15.76 -15.60 -0.78
C VAL A 211 -15.23 -14.47 0.13
N ILE A 212 -15.36 -14.60 1.47
CA ILE A 212 -14.85 -13.61 2.42
C ILE A 212 -13.32 -13.41 2.25
N LYS A 213 -12.57 -14.50 2.07
CA LYS A 213 -11.13 -14.45 1.77
C LYS A 213 -10.85 -13.57 0.54
N TRP A 214 -11.59 -13.81 -0.56
CA TRP A 214 -11.36 -13.08 -1.81
C TRP A 214 -11.92 -11.65 -1.80
N ILE A 215 -12.94 -11.35 -0.98
CA ILE A 215 -13.33 -9.96 -0.69
C ILE A 215 -12.13 -9.18 -0.10
N GLY A 216 -11.27 -9.83 0.66
CA GLY A 216 -10.03 -9.23 1.17
C GLY A 216 -9.08 -8.71 0.07
N ALA A 217 -9.15 -9.25 -1.16
CA ALA A 217 -8.34 -8.77 -2.28
C ALA A 217 -8.67 -7.34 -2.72
N PHE A 218 -9.85 -6.81 -2.40
CA PHE A 218 -10.15 -5.38 -2.57
C PHE A 218 -9.28 -4.47 -1.70
N GLY A 219 -8.53 -5.04 -0.75
CA GLY A 219 -7.48 -4.34 -0.01
C GLY A 219 -6.45 -3.65 -0.90
N GLU A 220 -6.24 -4.14 -2.14
CA GLU A 220 -5.41 -3.47 -3.15
C GLU A 220 -5.97 -2.08 -3.49
N GLY A 221 -7.28 -1.98 -3.76
CA GLY A 221 -7.93 -0.71 -4.03
C GLY A 221 -7.94 0.24 -2.83
N PHE A 222 -8.01 -0.30 -1.61
CA PHE A 222 -7.91 0.50 -0.39
C PHE A 222 -6.49 1.03 -0.18
N ALA A 223 -5.47 0.22 -0.46
CA ALA A 223 -4.08 0.65 -0.43
C ALA A 223 -3.78 1.74 -1.48
N MET A 224 -4.40 1.65 -2.68
CA MET A 224 -4.34 2.72 -3.70
C MET A 224 -4.95 4.03 -3.19
N LEU A 225 -6.10 3.96 -2.50
CA LEU A 225 -6.75 5.14 -1.90
C LEU A 225 -5.89 5.77 -0.80
N ALA A 226 -5.33 4.93 0.08
CA ALA A 226 -4.44 5.37 1.15
C ALA A 226 -3.18 6.03 0.60
N ALA A 227 -2.52 5.41 -0.38
CA ALA A 227 -1.32 5.92 -1.02
C ALA A 227 -1.56 7.24 -1.78
N ALA A 228 -2.76 7.44 -2.33
CA ALA A 228 -3.16 8.71 -2.91
C ALA A 228 -3.38 9.81 -1.86
N GLY A 229 -3.70 9.45 -0.61
CA GLY A 229 -3.98 10.39 0.47
C GLY A 229 -5.45 10.82 0.55
N GLY A 230 -6.34 10.26 -0.28
CA GLY A 230 -7.77 10.55 -0.18
C GLY A 230 -8.59 10.35 -1.46
N PRO A 231 -9.93 10.40 -1.33
CA PRO A 231 -10.86 10.06 -2.41
C PRO A 231 -10.90 11.08 -3.56
N PHE A 232 -10.31 12.26 -3.36
CA PHE A 232 -10.28 13.34 -4.35
C PHE A 232 -8.93 13.45 -5.08
N ILE A 233 -7.97 12.59 -4.74
CA ILE A 233 -6.65 12.56 -5.36
C ILE A 233 -6.58 11.33 -6.27
N HIS A 234 -6.14 11.54 -7.50
CA HIS A 234 -6.00 10.45 -8.45
C HIS A 234 -4.91 9.46 -8.00
N PRO A 235 -5.16 8.13 -7.94
CA PRO A 235 -4.16 7.15 -7.46
C PRO A 235 -2.83 7.20 -8.22
N HIS A 236 -2.86 7.58 -9.49
CA HIS A 236 -1.69 7.78 -10.34
C HIS A 236 -1.33 9.26 -10.54
N ALA A 237 -1.54 10.14 -9.55
CA ALA A 237 -1.18 11.56 -9.66
C ALA A 237 0.32 11.77 -9.91
N VAL A 238 1.16 10.87 -9.38
CA VAL A 238 2.63 10.90 -9.47
C VAL A 238 3.23 9.82 -10.39
N SER A 239 2.39 9.15 -11.17
CA SER A 239 2.82 8.10 -12.13
C SER A 239 3.00 8.68 -13.53
N SER A 240 3.47 7.83 -14.45
CA SER A 240 3.56 8.20 -15.88
C SER A 240 2.18 8.51 -16.47
N PRO A 241 2.10 9.32 -17.53
CA PRO A 241 0.85 9.54 -18.26
C PRO A 241 0.20 8.24 -18.75
N GLU A 242 1.01 7.26 -19.14
CA GLU A 242 0.58 5.96 -19.63
C GLU A 242 -0.08 5.13 -18.53
N ASP A 243 0.52 5.09 -17.32
CA ASP A 243 -0.05 4.42 -16.16
C ASP A 243 -1.38 5.05 -15.76
N ARG A 244 -1.43 6.38 -15.77
CA ARG A 244 -2.64 7.14 -15.48
C ARG A 244 -3.74 6.84 -16.48
N ALA A 245 -3.44 6.88 -17.78
CA ALA A 245 -4.42 6.61 -18.84
C ALA A 245 -4.94 5.16 -18.79
N ARG A 246 -4.06 4.19 -18.46
CA ARG A 246 -4.47 2.80 -18.23
C ARG A 246 -5.45 2.71 -17.07
N TRP A 247 -5.12 3.30 -15.93
CA TRP A 247 -6.00 3.33 -14.75
C TRP A 247 -7.36 3.94 -15.07
N ASP A 248 -7.40 5.09 -15.74
CA ASP A 248 -8.65 5.76 -16.13
C ASP A 248 -9.53 4.88 -17.02
N LYS A 249 -8.91 4.16 -17.96
CA LYS A 249 -9.59 3.19 -18.83
C LYS A 249 -10.18 2.04 -18.02
N ASP A 250 -9.40 1.47 -17.08
CA ASP A 250 -9.83 0.33 -16.28
C ASP A 250 -10.93 0.76 -15.28
N VAL A 251 -10.84 1.93 -14.66
CA VAL A 251 -11.91 2.49 -13.82
C VAL A 251 -13.18 2.80 -14.64
N ALA A 252 -13.06 3.20 -15.90
CA ALA A 252 -14.22 3.38 -16.78
C ALA A 252 -14.97 2.05 -17.06
N ASN A 253 -14.28 0.90 -16.96
CA ASN A 253 -14.87 -0.42 -17.09
C ASN A 253 -15.49 -0.99 -15.80
N PHE A 254 -15.54 -0.20 -14.74
CA PHE A 254 -15.96 -0.59 -13.39
C PHE A 254 -17.26 -1.42 -13.36
N ASP A 255 -18.30 -0.99 -14.10
CA ASP A 255 -19.60 -1.66 -14.06
C ASP A 255 -19.47 -3.12 -14.54
N ASN A 256 -18.74 -3.35 -15.64
CA ASN A 256 -18.53 -4.69 -16.19
C ASN A 256 -17.65 -5.54 -15.25
N ASP A 257 -16.63 -4.93 -14.66
CA ASP A 257 -15.70 -5.66 -13.78
C ASP A 257 -16.36 -6.01 -12.44
N LEU A 258 -17.24 -5.15 -11.89
CA LEU A 258 -18.03 -5.48 -10.71
C LEU A 258 -18.98 -6.66 -11.03
N ILE A 259 -19.67 -6.65 -12.18
CA ILE A 259 -20.55 -7.75 -12.57
C ILE A 259 -19.78 -9.07 -12.71
N LYS A 260 -18.57 -9.06 -13.30
CA LYS A 260 -17.73 -10.27 -13.40
C LYS A 260 -17.35 -10.81 -12.02
N LEU A 261 -16.98 -9.93 -11.10
CA LEU A 261 -16.65 -10.31 -9.72
C LEU A 261 -17.89 -10.82 -8.95
N ASP A 262 -19.06 -10.22 -9.18
CA ASP A 262 -20.32 -10.66 -8.59
C ASP A 262 -20.70 -12.08 -9.07
N VAL A 263 -20.58 -12.36 -10.37
CA VAL A 263 -20.75 -13.70 -10.93
C VAL A 263 -19.75 -14.68 -10.33
N PHE A 264 -18.49 -14.31 -10.25
CA PHE A 264 -17.44 -15.15 -9.65
C PHE A 264 -17.74 -15.51 -8.19
N PHE A 265 -18.17 -14.56 -7.38
CA PHE A 265 -18.55 -14.83 -5.98
C PHE A 265 -19.79 -15.71 -5.87
N ASN A 266 -20.79 -15.52 -6.72
CA ASN A 266 -21.97 -16.37 -6.75
C ASN A 266 -21.61 -17.81 -7.18
N ASP A 267 -20.75 -17.99 -8.17
CA ASP A 267 -20.32 -19.32 -8.61
C ASP A 267 -19.52 -20.07 -7.53
N ILE A 268 -18.72 -19.36 -6.70
CA ILE A 268 -18.12 -19.93 -5.50
C ILE A 268 -19.19 -20.36 -4.50
N MET A 269 -20.15 -19.46 -4.18
CA MET A 269 -21.22 -19.74 -3.21
C MET A 269 -22.06 -20.94 -3.61
N ASP A 270 -22.34 -21.09 -4.89
CA ASP A 270 -23.11 -22.20 -5.48
C ASP A 270 -22.30 -23.51 -5.61
N GLY A 271 -20.99 -23.50 -5.34
CA GLY A 271 -20.11 -24.64 -5.46
C GLY A 271 -19.88 -25.10 -6.90
N LYS A 272 -19.96 -24.18 -7.86
CA LYS A 272 -19.77 -24.45 -9.31
C LYS A 272 -18.30 -24.53 -9.71
N LEU A 273 -17.37 -24.03 -8.86
CA LEU A 273 -15.94 -23.92 -9.15
C LEU A 273 -15.14 -24.82 -8.21
N THR A 274 -14.12 -25.48 -8.75
CA THR A 274 -13.08 -26.15 -7.98
C THR A 274 -12.12 -25.14 -7.33
N GLU A 275 -11.32 -25.55 -6.33
CA GLU A 275 -10.32 -24.68 -5.69
C GLU A 275 -9.32 -24.13 -6.70
N ASP A 276 -8.83 -24.95 -7.65
CA ASP A 276 -7.90 -24.52 -8.70
C ASP A 276 -8.51 -23.47 -9.64
N GLU A 277 -9.79 -23.63 -10.02
CA GLU A 277 -10.51 -22.66 -10.84
C GLU A 277 -10.74 -21.35 -10.10
N ILE A 278 -11.07 -21.42 -8.81
CA ILE A 278 -11.22 -20.26 -7.95
C ILE A 278 -9.91 -19.48 -7.89
N ASP A 279 -8.80 -20.13 -7.53
CA ASP A 279 -7.51 -19.48 -7.40
C ASP A 279 -7.04 -18.90 -8.74
N LYS A 280 -7.13 -19.67 -9.83
CA LYS A 280 -6.77 -19.19 -11.18
C LYS A 280 -7.57 -17.97 -11.59
N THR A 281 -8.89 -17.98 -11.37
CA THR A 281 -9.77 -16.86 -11.72
C THR A 281 -9.46 -15.64 -10.85
N ALA A 282 -9.36 -15.83 -9.54
CA ALA A 282 -9.07 -14.75 -8.61
C ALA A 282 -7.70 -14.09 -8.89
N PHE A 283 -6.66 -14.90 -9.18
CA PHE A 283 -5.35 -14.36 -9.56
C PHE A 283 -5.38 -13.59 -10.88
N SER A 284 -6.27 -13.97 -11.83
CA SER A 284 -6.41 -13.22 -13.08
C SER A 284 -6.93 -11.79 -12.88
N PHE A 285 -7.68 -11.53 -11.81
CA PHE A 285 -8.20 -10.20 -11.48
C PHE A 285 -7.18 -9.25 -10.85
N PHE A 286 -5.98 -9.72 -10.47
CA PHE A 286 -4.90 -8.81 -10.08
C PHE A 286 -4.34 -8.07 -11.31
N GLY A 287 -3.96 -8.79 -12.37
CA GLY A 287 -3.43 -8.23 -13.61
C GLY A 287 -2.34 -7.18 -13.37
N THR A 288 -2.28 -6.17 -14.22
CA THR A 288 -1.53 -4.93 -13.96
C THR A 288 -2.50 -3.90 -13.40
N GLN A 289 -2.81 -4.00 -12.08
CA GLN A 289 -3.84 -3.19 -11.41
C GLN A 289 -5.25 -3.42 -11.96
N GLY A 290 -5.62 -4.69 -12.05
CA GLY A 290 -6.93 -5.13 -12.55
C GLY A 290 -8.09 -4.89 -11.56
N PRO A 291 -9.19 -5.65 -11.69
CA PRO A 291 -10.43 -5.43 -10.94
C PRO A 291 -10.31 -5.36 -9.42
N TRP A 292 -9.38 -6.10 -8.78
CA TRP A 292 -9.15 -5.97 -7.33
C TRP A 292 -8.73 -4.56 -6.93
N TYR A 293 -7.93 -3.88 -7.78
CA TYR A 293 -7.50 -2.50 -7.57
C TYR A 293 -8.60 -1.49 -7.90
N THR A 294 -9.14 -1.55 -9.11
CA THR A 294 -10.03 -0.50 -9.64
C THR A 294 -11.42 -0.55 -9.04
N VAL A 295 -11.99 -1.77 -8.90
CA VAL A 295 -13.29 -1.95 -8.24
C VAL A 295 -13.16 -1.69 -6.74
N GLY A 296 -12.10 -2.22 -6.09
CA GLY A 296 -11.81 -1.97 -4.69
C GLY A 296 -11.68 -0.48 -4.37
N TRP A 297 -10.90 0.26 -5.17
CA TRP A 297 -10.73 1.70 -5.02
C TRP A 297 -12.05 2.47 -5.18
N LYS A 298 -12.83 2.16 -6.23
CA LYS A 298 -14.09 2.87 -6.47
C LYS A 298 -15.13 2.60 -5.39
N MET A 299 -15.18 1.36 -4.87
CA MET A 299 -16.02 1.02 -3.70
C MET A 299 -15.55 1.79 -2.46
N ALA A 300 -14.25 1.82 -2.20
CA ALA A 300 -13.68 2.54 -1.06
C ALA A 300 -14.00 4.03 -1.10
N VAL A 301 -13.79 4.68 -2.26
CA VAL A 301 -14.16 6.09 -2.48
C VAL A 301 -15.64 6.34 -2.22
N LEU A 302 -16.53 5.48 -2.72
CA LEU A 302 -17.98 5.66 -2.54
C LEU A 302 -18.40 5.48 -1.08
N ILE A 303 -17.81 4.51 -0.37
CA ILE A 303 -18.08 4.27 1.05
C ILE A 303 -17.57 5.45 1.89
N GLU A 304 -16.31 5.91 1.67
CA GLU A 304 -15.76 7.04 2.41
C GLU A 304 -16.58 8.31 2.20
N ASN A 305 -16.99 8.62 0.97
CA ASN A 305 -17.84 9.78 0.67
C ASN A 305 -19.24 9.68 1.29
N SER A 306 -19.78 8.47 1.47
CA SER A 306 -21.14 8.25 1.99
C SER A 306 -21.23 8.15 3.51
N TYR A 307 -20.17 7.63 4.15
CA TYR A 307 -20.19 7.24 5.58
C TYR A 307 -18.94 7.67 6.35
N GLY A 308 -17.93 8.24 5.68
CA GLY A 308 -16.67 8.64 6.28
C GLY A 308 -15.63 7.49 6.34
N ARG A 309 -14.39 7.89 6.65
CA ARG A 309 -13.21 7.02 6.65
C ARG A 309 -13.28 5.93 7.71
N ASP A 310 -13.79 6.23 8.90
CA ASP A 310 -13.89 5.23 9.98
C ASP A 310 -14.75 4.04 9.56
N LYS A 311 -15.85 4.28 8.80
CA LYS A 311 -16.67 3.21 8.25
C LYS A 311 -15.96 2.40 7.17
N LEU A 312 -15.17 3.05 6.34
CA LEU A 312 -14.35 2.35 5.35
C LEU A 312 -13.32 1.44 6.03
N ILE A 313 -12.62 1.93 7.06
CA ILE A 313 -11.66 1.15 7.85
C ILE A 313 -12.35 -0.05 8.52
N GLU A 314 -13.56 0.13 9.08
CA GLU A 314 -14.34 -0.97 9.62
C GLU A 314 -14.63 -2.05 8.58
N CYS A 315 -15.07 -1.65 7.37
CA CYS A 315 -15.33 -2.57 6.25
C CYS A 315 -14.07 -3.31 5.76
N MET A 316 -12.92 -2.67 5.86
CA MET A 316 -11.64 -3.27 5.53
C MET A 316 -11.24 -4.34 6.56
N CYS A 317 -11.42 -4.05 7.85
CA CYS A 317 -11.06 -4.98 8.92
C CYS A 317 -12.08 -6.11 9.12
N ASP A 318 -13.31 -5.94 8.65
CA ASP A 318 -14.33 -6.99 8.56
C ASP A 318 -14.92 -7.04 7.16
N GLN A 319 -14.36 -7.92 6.33
CA GLN A 319 -14.73 -8.08 4.93
C GLN A 319 -16.22 -8.39 4.71
N ARG A 320 -16.91 -8.96 5.72
CA ARG A 320 -18.37 -9.23 5.64
C ARG A 320 -19.19 -7.96 5.52
N LEU A 321 -18.66 -6.83 5.98
CA LEU A 321 -19.33 -5.52 5.93
C LEU A 321 -19.16 -4.80 4.60
N LEU A 322 -18.16 -5.16 3.79
CA LEU A 322 -17.78 -4.38 2.61
C LEU A 322 -18.89 -4.31 1.57
N LEU A 323 -19.36 -5.46 1.07
CA LEU A 323 -20.36 -5.52 0.00
C LEU A 323 -21.71 -4.95 0.43
N PRO A 324 -22.24 -5.26 1.64
CA PRO A 324 -23.48 -4.63 2.12
C PRO A 324 -23.36 -3.12 2.26
N THR A 325 -22.23 -2.61 2.79
CA THR A 325 -22.01 -1.16 2.96
C THR A 325 -21.89 -0.45 1.62
N TYR A 326 -21.21 -1.06 0.65
CA TYR A 326 -21.18 -0.56 -0.72
C TYR A 326 -22.59 -0.46 -1.31
N ASN A 327 -23.41 -1.51 -1.22
CA ASN A 327 -24.78 -1.49 -1.73
C ASN A 327 -25.63 -0.39 -1.08
N GLN A 328 -25.47 -0.14 0.22
CA GLN A 328 -26.13 0.98 0.90
C GLN A 328 -25.63 2.34 0.37
N ALA A 329 -24.33 2.48 0.10
CA ALA A 329 -23.77 3.70 -0.48
C ALA A 329 -24.29 3.93 -1.91
N VAL A 330 -24.33 2.88 -2.73
CA VAL A 330 -24.91 2.91 -4.09
C VAL A 330 -26.39 3.31 -4.05
N SER A 331 -27.17 2.78 -3.12
CA SER A 331 -28.58 3.15 -2.95
C SER A 331 -28.78 4.64 -2.73
N LYS A 332 -27.90 5.28 -1.95
CA LYS A 332 -27.91 6.74 -1.76
C LYS A 332 -27.47 7.48 -3.03
N HIS A 333 -26.42 6.98 -3.68
CA HIS A 333 -25.81 7.59 -4.84
C HIS A 333 -26.73 7.57 -6.09
N ASN A 334 -27.47 6.48 -6.29
CA ASN A 334 -28.30 6.26 -7.49
C ASN A 334 -29.63 7.04 -7.47
N ARG A 335 -30.04 7.63 -6.34
CA ARG A 335 -31.37 8.28 -6.20
C ARG A 335 -31.66 9.35 -7.25
N ASN A 336 -30.64 10.03 -7.76
CA ASN A 336 -30.78 11.17 -8.67
C ASN A 336 -29.85 11.03 -9.89
N ARG A 337 -29.64 9.81 -10.41
CA ARG A 337 -28.74 9.58 -11.55
C ARG A 337 -29.43 8.84 -12.69
N ASP A 338 -29.20 9.33 -13.90
CA ASP A 338 -29.70 8.69 -15.13
C ASP A 338 -29.00 7.35 -15.39
N LYS A 339 -27.72 7.22 -14.98
CA LYS A 339 -26.95 5.97 -15.08
C LYS A 339 -26.59 5.48 -13.67
N PRO A 340 -27.33 4.51 -13.11
CA PRO A 340 -27.06 3.96 -11.79
C PRO A 340 -25.81 3.10 -11.79
N LEU A 341 -25.07 3.10 -10.67
CA LEU A 341 -23.99 2.16 -10.41
C LEU A 341 -24.57 0.78 -10.11
N PRO A 342 -23.87 -0.30 -10.51
CA PRO A 342 -24.29 -1.67 -10.20
C PRO A 342 -24.13 -1.98 -8.71
N TRP A 343 -24.84 -2.99 -8.24
CA TRP A 343 -24.76 -3.53 -6.89
C TRP A 343 -24.32 -4.98 -6.90
N TRP A 344 -23.85 -5.44 -5.76
CA TRP A 344 -23.63 -6.86 -5.51
C TRP A 344 -25.00 -7.55 -5.36
N SER A 345 -25.24 -8.59 -6.14
CA SER A 345 -26.52 -9.32 -6.14
C SER A 345 -26.72 -10.12 -4.84
N ASN A 346 -25.64 -10.62 -4.26
CA ASN A 346 -25.62 -11.35 -3.01
C ASN A 346 -24.57 -10.75 -2.03
N PRO A 347 -24.87 -9.57 -1.43
CA PRO A 347 -23.91 -8.88 -0.59
C PRO A 347 -23.71 -9.55 0.79
N TRP A 348 -24.62 -10.45 1.17
CA TRP A 348 -24.58 -11.15 2.44
C TRP A 348 -23.95 -12.52 2.26
N VAL A 349 -22.70 -12.64 2.69
CA VAL A 349 -22.04 -13.95 2.77
C VAL A 349 -22.58 -14.64 4.02
N ARG A 350 -23.57 -15.52 3.84
CA ARG A 350 -24.27 -16.24 4.91
C ARG A 350 -23.60 -17.58 5.22
#